data_4996f03d08ae9ede088da0531b4af093
#
_entry.id   4996f03d08ae9ede088da0531b4af093
#
_cell.length_a   1.000
_cell.length_b   1.000
_cell.length_c   1.000
_cell.angle_alpha   90.00
_cell.angle_beta   90.00
_cell.angle_gamma   90.00
#
_symmetry.space_group_name_H-M   'P 1'
#
loop_
_entity.id
_entity.type
_entity.pdbx_description
1 polymer ?
#
loop_
_entity_poly.entity_id
_entity_poly.type
_entity_poly.pdbx_seq_one_letter_code
_entity_poly.pdbx_strand_id
1 'polypeptide(L)'
;ETVYRAAPGKAGLLAAVVETALAGGIDNAALRVEERPGIRRVIEEEDPVRKLQLYAATQPGVYGRAGGILRVLDEAAQSTPELAELRDGYGRRRLAGTRHVLSQLGERGALRTGLSPERAADMLVTVCSRCNYDSLVTERGWSPRAYRDWVADTLVRTLLEP
;
A
#
# COMPACT_ATOMS: atom_id res chain seq x y z
N GLU A 1 26.49 12.72 -7.04
CA GLU A 1 26.04 14.08 -7.43
C GLU A 1 24.59 14.11 -7.93
N THR A 2 24.08 13.03 -8.52
CA THR A 2 22.75 12.98 -9.15
C THR A 2 21.59 12.99 -8.15
N VAL A 3 21.73 12.35 -7.00
CA VAL A 3 20.66 12.24 -5.98
C VAL A 3 20.39 13.59 -5.28
N TYR A 4 21.43 14.38 -5.03
CA TYR A 4 21.28 15.71 -4.39
C TYR A 4 20.64 16.76 -5.29
N ARG A 5 20.71 16.63 -6.61
CA ARG A 5 20.03 17.52 -7.56
C ARG A 5 18.55 17.25 -7.71
N ALA A 6 18.12 15.99 -7.55
CA ALA A 6 16.73 15.58 -7.69
C ALA A 6 15.89 15.76 -6.40
N ALA A 7 16.55 15.93 -5.24
CA ALA A 7 15.90 15.98 -3.94
C ALA A 7 16.52 17.06 -3.05
N PRO A 8 16.12 18.34 -3.20
CA PRO A 8 16.65 19.44 -2.40
C PRO A 8 16.28 19.25 -0.92
N GLY A 9 17.31 19.28 -0.05
CA GLY A 9 17.17 19.18 1.39
C GLY A 9 16.91 17.75 1.93
N LYS A 10 16.86 17.66 3.26
CA LYS A 10 16.65 16.38 3.97
C LYS A 10 15.29 15.74 3.67
N ALA A 11 14.25 16.55 3.57
CA ALA A 11 12.90 16.07 3.26
C ALA A 11 12.81 15.48 1.85
N GLY A 12 13.41 16.13 0.86
CA GLY A 12 13.47 15.63 -0.51
C GLY A 12 14.26 14.33 -0.63
N LEU A 13 15.38 14.21 0.09
CA LEU A 13 16.15 12.96 0.13
C LEU A 13 15.33 11.82 0.77
N LEU A 14 14.65 12.08 1.89
CA LEU A 14 13.78 11.09 2.53
C LEU A 14 12.63 10.68 1.61
N ALA A 15 12.02 11.64 0.90
CA ALA A 15 10.98 11.35 -0.10
C ALA A 15 11.48 10.40 -1.19
N ALA A 16 12.68 10.66 -1.76
CA ALA A 16 13.26 9.80 -2.79
C ALA A 16 13.54 8.38 -2.28
N VAL A 17 14.04 8.25 -1.04
CA VAL A 17 14.29 6.94 -0.41
C VAL A 17 12.99 6.19 -0.16
N VAL A 18 11.97 6.85 0.38
CA VAL A 18 10.65 6.25 0.63
C VAL A 18 10.01 5.80 -0.69
N GLU A 19 10.02 6.65 -1.73
CA GLU A 19 9.45 6.32 -3.04
C GLU A 19 10.14 5.11 -3.66
N THR A 20 11.48 5.06 -3.63
CA THR A 20 12.26 3.93 -4.15
C THR A 20 11.94 2.63 -3.39
N ALA A 21 11.83 2.69 -2.06
CA ALA A 21 11.50 1.54 -1.23
C ALA A 21 10.08 1.03 -1.48
N LEU A 22 9.10 1.94 -1.60
CA LEU A 22 7.71 1.60 -1.92
C LEU A 22 7.57 0.99 -3.32
N ALA A 23 8.29 1.52 -4.30
CA ALA A 23 8.27 1.04 -5.67
C ALA A 23 8.97 -0.33 -5.84
N GLY A 24 9.91 -0.66 -4.95
CA GLY A 24 10.70 -1.89 -5.04
C GLY A 24 11.93 -1.76 -5.93
N GLY A 25 12.48 -0.56 -6.03
CA GLY A 25 13.70 -0.26 -6.77
C GLY A 25 13.59 1.04 -7.56
N ILE A 26 14.73 1.54 -8.01
CA ILE A 26 14.84 2.83 -8.70
C ILE A 26 14.12 2.81 -10.06
N ASP A 27 14.20 1.69 -10.78
CA ASP A 27 13.56 1.53 -12.09
C ASP A 27 12.02 1.60 -11.96
N ASN A 28 11.47 0.94 -10.94
CA ASN A 28 10.04 0.99 -10.66
C ASN A 28 9.60 2.35 -10.08
N ALA A 29 10.48 3.08 -9.40
CA ALA A 29 10.19 4.42 -8.90
C ALA A 29 10.02 5.45 -10.03
N ALA A 30 10.63 5.22 -11.18
CA ALA A 30 10.46 6.03 -12.38
C ALA A 30 9.11 5.78 -13.08
N LEU A 31 8.43 4.67 -12.79
CA LEU A 31 7.13 4.31 -13.35
C LEU A 31 5.98 4.94 -12.56
N ARG A 32 4.89 5.25 -13.23
CA ARG A 32 3.62 5.55 -12.56
C ARG A 32 3.20 4.34 -11.73
N VAL A 33 2.48 4.58 -10.63
CA VAL A 33 2.08 3.50 -9.71
C VAL A 33 1.32 2.38 -10.42
N GLU A 34 0.43 2.74 -11.34
CA GLU A 34 -0.40 1.83 -12.12
C GLU A 34 0.43 0.95 -13.09
N GLU A 35 1.58 1.44 -13.51
CA GLU A 35 2.49 0.75 -14.45
C GLU A 35 3.44 -0.22 -13.73
N ARG A 36 3.57 -0.11 -12.41
CA ARG A 36 4.43 -1.01 -11.62
C ARG A 36 3.90 -2.45 -11.71
N PRO A 37 4.77 -3.44 -11.98
CA PRO A 37 4.33 -4.80 -12.33
C PRO A 37 3.36 -5.44 -11.33
N GLY A 38 3.54 -5.20 -10.04
CA GLY A 38 2.64 -5.74 -8.99
C GLY A 38 1.25 -5.12 -9.03
N ILE A 39 1.16 -3.80 -9.18
CA ILE A 39 -0.11 -3.05 -9.21
C ILE A 39 -0.83 -3.26 -10.54
N ARG A 40 -0.10 -3.27 -11.65
CA ARG A 40 -0.65 -3.55 -12.97
C ARG A 40 -1.40 -4.88 -13.00
N ARG A 41 -0.81 -5.95 -12.46
CA ARG A 41 -1.50 -7.25 -12.34
C ARG A 41 -2.78 -7.18 -11.54
N VAL A 42 -2.82 -6.39 -10.46
CA VAL A 42 -4.05 -6.19 -9.68
C VAL A 42 -5.11 -5.47 -10.49
N ILE A 43 -4.74 -4.43 -11.23
CA ILE A 43 -5.68 -3.64 -12.04
C ILE A 43 -6.26 -4.49 -13.18
N GLU A 44 -5.42 -5.27 -13.87
CA GLU A 44 -5.79 -6.10 -15.02
C GLU A 44 -6.57 -7.38 -14.63
N GLU A 45 -6.50 -7.84 -13.38
CA GLU A 45 -7.22 -9.04 -12.94
C GLU A 45 -8.73 -8.80 -12.93
N GLU A 46 -9.50 -9.74 -13.47
CA GLU A 46 -10.94 -9.63 -13.57
C GLU A 46 -11.69 -10.38 -12.45
N ASP A 47 -11.13 -11.50 -11.99
CA ASP A 47 -11.71 -12.27 -10.90
C ASP A 47 -11.58 -11.51 -9.56
N PRO A 48 -12.71 -11.22 -8.87
CA PRO A 48 -12.69 -10.41 -7.65
C PRO A 48 -11.85 -11.01 -6.53
N VAL A 49 -11.92 -12.33 -6.34
CA VAL A 49 -11.17 -13.04 -5.31
C VAL A 49 -9.68 -12.97 -5.63
N ARG A 50 -9.33 -13.27 -6.88
CA ARG A 50 -7.94 -13.24 -7.36
C ARG A 50 -7.35 -11.84 -7.29
N LYS A 51 -8.12 -10.80 -7.64
CA LYS A 51 -7.72 -9.39 -7.53
C LYS A 51 -7.31 -9.03 -6.11
N LEU A 52 -8.10 -9.38 -5.10
CA LEU A 52 -7.78 -9.13 -3.69
C LEU A 52 -6.59 -9.97 -3.21
N GLN A 53 -6.45 -11.21 -3.66
CA GLN A 53 -5.28 -12.06 -3.37
C GLN A 53 -4.00 -11.47 -3.96
N LEU A 54 -4.03 -10.97 -5.20
CA LEU A 54 -2.90 -10.30 -5.84
C LEU A 54 -2.53 -9.02 -5.09
N TYR A 55 -3.51 -8.22 -4.66
CA TYR A 55 -3.25 -7.05 -3.84
C TYR A 55 -2.57 -7.43 -2.52
N ALA A 56 -3.11 -8.42 -1.81
CA ALA A 56 -2.53 -8.94 -0.57
C ALA A 56 -1.08 -9.42 -0.77
N ALA A 57 -0.79 -10.05 -1.90
CA ALA A 57 0.54 -10.55 -2.24
C ALA A 57 1.59 -9.44 -2.40
N THR A 58 1.20 -8.21 -2.67
CA THR A 58 2.14 -7.07 -2.75
C THR A 58 2.61 -6.59 -1.37
N GLN A 59 1.80 -6.77 -0.33
CA GLN A 59 1.99 -6.10 0.96
C GLN A 59 3.26 -6.53 1.72
N PRO A 60 3.61 -7.84 1.82
CA PRO A 60 4.84 -8.24 2.50
C PRO A 60 6.10 -7.64 1.86
N GLY A 61 6.13 -7.58 0.53
CA GLY A 61 7.25 -6.99 -0.19
C GLY A 61 7.37 -5.47 0.02
N VAL A 62 6.25 -4.77 0.06
CA VAL A 62 6.21 -3.32 0.34
C VAL A 62 6.72 -3.04 1.75
N TYR A 63 6.16 -3.68 2.78
CA TYR A 63 6.53 -3.38 4.17
C TYR A 63 7.89 -3.96 4.56
N GLY A 64 8.30 -5.08 3.98
CA GLY A 64 9.65 -5.62 4.17
C GLY A 64 10.74 -4.65 3.71
N ARG A 65 10.48 -3.89 2.63
CA ARG A 65 11.42 -2.87 2.12
C ARG A 65 11.25 -1.50 2.75
N ALA A 66 10.01 -1.04 2.85
CA ALA A 66 9.70 0.34 3.22
C ALA A 66 9.34 0.51 4.71
N GLY A 67 9.02 -0.55 5.45
CA GLY A 67 8.49 -0.46 6.82
C GLY A 67 9.39 0.34 7.77
N GLY A 68 10.70 0.08 7.73
CA GLY A 68 11.67 0.81 8.58
C GLY A 68 11.72 2.31 8.27
N ILE A 69 11.83 2.67 6.99
CA ILE A 69 11.91 4.09 6.60
C ILE A 69 10.58 4.83 6.79
N LEU A 70 9.44 4.14 6.62
CA LEU A 70 8.13 4.72 6.92
C LEU A 70 7.96 4.99 8.42
N ARG A 71 8.53 4.14 9.30
CA ARG A 71 8.55 4.39 10.75
C ARG A 71 9.36 5.64 11.09
N VAL A 72 10.53 5.79 10.50
CA VAL A 72 11.35 7.02 10.65
C VAL A 72 10.58 8.25 10.16
N LEU A 73 9.88 8.15 9.03
CA LEU A 73 9.04 9.25 8.52
C LEU A 73 7.92 9.58 9.51
N ASP A 74 7.21 8.59 10.06
CA ASP A 74 6.12 8.80 11.01
C ASP A 74 6.62 9.51 12.30
N GLU A 75 7.77 9.10 12.82
CA GLU A 75 8.39 9.74 14.00
C GLU A 75 8.83 11.18 13.71
N ALA A 76 9.54 11.39 12.61
CA ALA A 76 10.02 12.71 12.24
C ALA A 76 8.89 13.69 11.85
N ALA A 77 7.78 13.18 11.31
CA ALA A 77 6.60 13.94 10.97
C ALA A 77 5.88 14.56 12.20
N GLN A 78 6.14 14.06 13.41
CA GLN A 78 5.56 14.61 14.63
C GLN A 78 6.11 16.01 14.97
N SER A 79 7.31 16.33 14.52
CA SER A 79 8.00 17.60 14.82
C SER A 79 8.38 18.42 13.59
N THR A 80 8.20 17.90 12.39
CA THR A 80 8.63 18.54 11.14
C THR A 80 7.46 18.65 10.16
N PRO A 81 6.87 19.84 9.95
CA PRO A 81 5.69 20.01 9.10
C PRO A 81 5.86 19.50 7.67
N GLU A 82 7.02 19.69 7.04
CA GLU A 82 7.29 19.22 5.68
C GLU A 82 7.25 17.67 5.60
N LEU A 83 7.70 16.99 6.65
CA LEU A 83 7.64 15.52 6.71
C LEU A 83 6.24 15.02 7.05
N ALA A 84 5.45 15.78 7.81
CA ALA A 84 4.03 15.49 8.03
C ALA A 84 3.26 15.56 6.71
N GLU A 85 3.48 16.60 5.90
CA GLU A 85 2.86 16.74 4.59
C GLU A 85 3.27 15.60 3.63
N LEU A 86 4.54 15.22 3.65
CA LEU A 86 5.05 14.08 2.88
C LEU A 86 4.35 12.77 3.27
N ARG A 87 4.28 12.44 4.57
CA ARG A 87 3.59 11.27 5.11
C ARG A 87 2.12 11.26 4.68
N ASP A 88 1.43 12.36 4.87
CA ASP A 88 0.01 12.49 4.56
C ASP A 88 -0.24 12.38 3.05
N GLY A 89 0.68 12.92 2.24
CA GLY A 89 0.68 12.76 0.79
C GLY A 89 0.76 11.29 0.35
N TYR A 90 1.58 10.48 0.99
CA TYR A 90 1.62 9.02 0.74
C TYR A 90 0.31 8.34 1.12
N GLY A 91 -0.26 8.69 2.26
CA GLY A 91 -1.57 8.18 2.71
C GLY A 91 -2.68 8.47 1.70
N ARG A 92 -2.77 9.73 1.25
CA ARG A 92 -3.76 10.16 0.23
C ARG A 92 -3.60 9.41 -1.10
N ARG A 93 -2.37 9.30 -1.62
CA ARG A 93 -2.11 8.58 -2.89
C ARG A 93 -2.45 7.10 -2.77
N ARG A 94 -2.10 6.46 -1.65
CA ARG A 94 -2.46 5.07 -1.39
C ARG A 94 -3.96 4.86 -1.39
N LEU A 95 -4.70 5.69 -0.66
CA LEU A 95 -6.16 5.62 -0.59
C LEU A 95 -6.79 5.84 -1.97
N ALA A 96 -6.29 6.81 -2.75
CA ALA A 96 -6.79 7.07 -4.10
C ALA A 96 -6.59 5.86 -5.03
N GLY A 97 -5.40 5.24 -5.03
CA GLY A 97 -5.13 4.03 -5.80
C GLY A 97 -6.00 2.85 -5.36
N THR A 98 -6.22 2.70 -4.04
CA THR A 98 -7.11 1.67 -3.50
C THR A 98 -8.56 1.89 -3.92
N ARG A 99 -9.06 3.12 -3.88
CA ARG A 99 -10.41 3.46 -4.36
C ARG A 99 -10.60 3.09 -5.83
N HIS A 100 -9.61 3.30 -6.67
CA HIS A 100 -9.67 2.88 -8.08
C HIS A 100 -9.84 1.36 -8.23
N VAL A 101 -9.10 0.56 -7.46
CA VAL A 101 -9.25 -0.91 -7.47
C VAL A 101 -10.64 -1.34 -6.97
N LEU A 102 -11.15 -0.71 -5.91
CA LEU A 102 -12.43 -1.08 -5.32
C LEU A 102 -13.64 -0.56 -6.14
N SER A 103 -13.51 0.55 -6.88
CA SER A 103 -14.57 0.99 -7.81
C SER A 103 -14.79 -0.02 -8.93
N GLN A 104 -13.71 -0.63 -9.46
CA GLN A 104 -13.83 -1.72 -10.45
C GLN A 104 -14.61 -2.93 -9.91
N LEU A 105 -14.43 -3.29 -8.62
CA LEU A 105 -15.22 -4.34 -7.99
C LEU A 105 -16.67 -3.93 -7.78
N GLY A 106 -16.92 -2.68 -7.41
CA GLY A 106 -18.26 -2.12 -7.24
C GLY A 106 -19.04 -2.09 -8.56
N GLU A 107 -18.43 -1.62 -9.65
CA GLU A 107 -19.02 -1.57 -10.99
C GLU A 107 -19.43 -2.97 -11.50
N ARG A 108 -18.73 -4.02 -11.08
CA ARG A 108 -19.04 -5.42 -11.40
C ARG A 108 -20.03 -6.06 -10.44
N GLY A 109 -20.52 -5.34 -9.42
CA GLY A 109 -21.44 -5.87 -8.41
C GLY A 109 -20.80 -6.94 -7.52
N ALA A 110 -19.45 -6.97 -7.40
CA ALA A 110 -18.74 -7.99 -6.64
C ALA A 110 -18.59 -7.64 -5.16
N LEU A 111 -18.79 -6.38 -4.78
CA LEU A 111 -18.76 -5.98 -3.37
C LEU A 111 -20.00 -6.46 -2.63
N ARG A 112 -19.82 -6.77 -1.35
CA ARG A 112 -20.92 -7.15 -0.45
C ARG A 112 -22.07 -6.14 -0.50
N THR A 113 -23.29 -6.64 -0.49
CA THR A 113 -24.50 -5.82 -0.48
C THR A 113 -24.46 -4.75 0.61
N GLY A 114 -24.71 -3.51 0.24
CA GLY A 114 -24.66 -2.35 1.15
C GLY A 114 -23.24 -1.81 1.46
N LEU A 115 -22.20 -2.38 0.88
CA LEU A 115 -20.83 -1.89 1.04
C LEU A 115 -20.46 -1.01 -0.17
N SER A 116 -20.27 0.31 0.06
CA SER A 116 -19.79 1.20 -0.99
C SER A 116 -18.30 1.00 -1.30
N PRO A 117 -17.85 1.30 -2.54
CA PRO A 117 -16.42 1.24 -2.90
C PRO A 117 -15.51 2.06 -1.98
N GLU A 118 -15.97 3.22 -1.49
CA GLU A 118 -15.23 4.09 -0.58
C GLU A 118 -15.00 3.40 0.77
N ARG A 119 -16.07 2.83 1.36
CA ARG A 119 -15.96 2.08 2.62
C ARG A 119 -15.11 0.83 2.45
N ALA A 120 -15.24 0.13 1.34
CA ALA A 120 -14.40 -1.02 1.02
C ALA A 120 -12.92 -0.62 0.93
N ALA A 121 -12.61 0.55 0.34
CA ALA A 121 -11.25 1.08 0.28
C ALA A 121 -10.69 1.41 1.67
N ASP A 122 -11.48 2.04 2.53
CA ASP A 122 -11.09 2.34 3.91
C ASP A 122 -10.79 1.04 4.70
N MET A 123 -11.62 0.00 4.54
CA MET A 123 -11.40 -1.31 5.15
C MET A 123 -10.12 -1.97 4.62
N LEU A 124 -9.89 -1.95 3.31
CA LEU A 124 -8.70 -2.51 2.70
C LEU A 124 -7.43 -1.82 3.19
N VAL A 125 -7.39 -0.48 3.22
CA VAL A 125 -6.23 0.29 3.71
C VAL A 125 -5.96 -0.02 5.19
N THR A 126 -7.00 -0.20 5.99
CA THR A 126 -6.89 -0.55 7.42
C THR A 126 -6.32 -1.96 7.61
N VAL A 127 -6.88 -2.97 6.93
CA VAL A 127 -6.37 -4.35 6.99
C VAL A 127 -4.93 -4.44 6.50
N CYS A 128 -4.62 -3.76 5.40
CA CYS A 128 -3.27 -3.70 4.82
C CYS A 128 -2.40 -2.61 5.45
N SER A 129 -2.64 -2.16 6.68
CA SER A 129 -1.83 -1.11 7.31
C SER A 129 -0.44 -1.62 7.71
N ARG A 130 0.54 -0.69 7.77
CA ARG A 130 1.87 -1.00 8.31
C ARG A 130 1.79 -1.47 9.77
N CYS A 131 0.89 -0.89 10.56
CA CYS A 131 0.71 -1.30 11.96
C CYS A 131 0.34 -2.78 12.08
N ASN A 132 -0.54 -3.30 11.22
CA ASN A 132 -0.89 -4.71 11.21
C ASN A 132 0.30 -5.58 10.78
N TYR A 133 1.08 -5.15 9.80
CA TYR A 133 2.29 -5.85 9.38
C TYR A 133 3.33 -5.89 10.51
N ASP A 134 3.63 -4.75 11.13
CA ASP A 134 4.58 -4.66 12.24
C ASP A 134 4.12 -5.54 13.41
N SER A 135 2.83 -5.46 13.77
CA SER A 135 2.27 -6.24 14.88
C SER A 135 2.33 -7.75 14.65
N LEU A 136 2.02 -8.22 13.44
CA LEU A 136 1.99 -9.67 13.17
C LEU A 136 3.37 -10.21 12.78
N VAL A 137 4.08 -9.53 11.90
CA VAL A 137 5.35 -10.04 11.36
C VAL A 137 6.54 -9.66 12.26
N THR A 138 6.66 -8.38 12.63
CA THR A 138 7.83 -7.90 13.36
C THR A 138 7.77 -8.30 14.85
N GLU A 139 6.61 -8.10 15.49
CA GLU A 139 6.48 -8.32 16.93
C GLU A 139 6.12 -9.78 17.28
N ARG A 140 5.24 -10.43 16.49
CA ARG A 140 4.75 -11.80 16.76
C ARG A 140 5.43 -12.88 15.93
N GLY A 141 6.36 -12.50 15.03
CA GLY A 141 7.18 -13.44 14.28
C GLY A 141 6.42 -14.23 13.20
N TRP A 142 5.29 -13.72 12.72
CA TRP A 142 4.61 -14.37 11.59
C TRP A 142 5.51 -14.34 10.35
N SER A 143 5.47 -15.41 9.57
CA SER A 143 6.12 -15.37 8.27
C SER A 143 5.40 -14.38 7.33
N PRO A 144 6.13 -13.74 6.39
CA PRO A 144 5.52 -12.88 5.36
C PRO A 144 4.41 -13.59 4.57
N ARG A 145 4.53 -14.92 4.41
CA ARG A 145 3.51 -15.75 3.76
C ARG A 145 2.24 -15.85 4.61
N ALA A 146 2.37 -16.15 5.90
CA ALA A 146 1.22 -16.21 6.81
C ALA A 146 0.47 -14.90 6.88
N TYR A 147 1.19 -13.77 6.95
CA TYR A 147 0.59 -12.45 6.88
C TYR A 147 -0.17 -12.21 5.57
N ARG A 148 0.44 -12.51 4.43
CA ARG A 148 -0.21 -12.40 3.12
C ARG A 148 -1.51 -13.21 3.07
N ASP A 149 -1.47 -14.46 3.52
CA ASP A 149 -2.62 -15.37 3.45
C ASP A 149 -3.75 -14.90 4.37
N TRP A 150 -3.42 -14.39 5.55
CA TRP A 150 -4.37 -13.74 6.47
C TRP A 150 -5.01 -12.48 5.85
N VAL A 151 -4.21 -11.59 5.25
CA VAL A 151 -4.73 -10.39 4.57
C VAL A 151 -5.68 -10.79 3.45
N ALA A 152 -5.28 -11.75 2.59
CA ALA A 152 -6.09 -12.19 1.48
C ALA A 152 -7.45 -12.77 1.94
N ASP A 153 -7.44 -13.67 2.92
CA ASP A 153 -8.66 -14.25 3.49
C ASP A 153 -9.56 -13.19 4.13
N THR A 154 -8.98 -12.27 4.91
CA THR A 154 -9.72 -11.18 5.56
C THR A 154 -10.40 -10.28 4.53
N LEU A 155 -9.67 -9.87 3.47
CA LEU A 155 -10.23 -9.01 2.44
C LEU A 155 -11.36 -9.69 1.67
N VAL A 156 -11.16 -10.94 1.25
CA VAL A 156 -12.18 -11.71 0.53
C VAL A 156 -13.45 -11.83 1.37
N ARG A 157 -13.33 -12.28 2.61
CA ARG A 157 -14.49 -12.49 3.50
C ARG A 157 -15.21 -11.20 3.91
N THR A 158 -14.51 -10.07 3.96
CA THR A 158 -15.11 -8.82 4.43
C THR A 158 -15.65 -7.94 3.32
N LEU A 159 -15.08 -8.02 2.12
CA LEU A 159 -15.40 -7.12 1.02
C LEU A 159 -16.31 -7.74 -0.03
N LEU A 160 -16.21 -9.06 -0.27
CA LEU A 160 -16.99 -9.74 -1.32
C LEU A 160 -18.21 -10.45 -0.76
N GLU A 161 -19.21 -10.67 -1.63
CA GLU A 161 -20.31 -11.59 -1.31
C GLU A 161 -19.77 -13.01 -1.12
N PRO A 162 -20.40 -13.82 -0.24
CA PRO A 162 -20.03 -15.23 -0.01
C PRO A 162 -20.18 -16.09 -1.26
#